data_11d6306a0c1bd601bb5f0f01d740694e
#
_entry.id   11d6306a0c1bd601bb5f0f01d740694e
#
_cell.length_a   1.000
_cell.length_b   1.000
_cell.length_c   1.000
_cell.angle_alpha   90.00
_cell.angle_beta   90.00
_cell.angle_gamma   90.00
#
_symmetry.space_group_name_H-M   'P 1'
#
loop_
_entity.id
_entity.type
_entity.pdbx_description
1 polymer ?
#
loop_
_entity_poly.entity_id
_entity_poly.type
_entity_poly.pdbx_seq_one_letter_code
_entity_poly.pdbx_strand_id
1 'polypeptide(L)'
;MSRGLGDVYKRQGFNLSIFIQGSYGNDVYNASRIETEGMYDGKNQSTRVLGRWRIPGQITDVPKANFKLLNSTYFVEDGSYLRLKDVSLSYNVKGKLLKKWGITRLQPYFTATNLLTWTSYSGMDPEVNQWGNSGTVQGIDWGTYPHCRSYVFGINVEF
;
A
#
# COMPACT_ATOMS: atom_id res chain seq x y z
N MET A 1 4.94 -9.74 -11.93
CA MET A 1 4.28 -10.96 -11.38
C MET A 1 4.11 -10.78 -9.88
N SER A 2 2.88 -10.68 -9.41
CA SER A 2 2.58 -10.55 -7.96
C SER A 2 2.62 -11.92 -7.30
N ARG A 3 3.30 -12.05 -6.16
CA ARG A 3 3.39 -13.29 -5.37
C ARG A 3 3.05 -13.00 -3.92
N GLY A 4 2.34 -13.93 -3.29
CA GLY A 4 2.05 -13.91 -1.86
C GLY A 4 2.66 -15.12 -1.16
N LEU A 5 3.26 -14.90 0.01
CA LEU A 5 3.78 -15.93 0.90
C LEU A 5 3.04 -15.82 2.23
N GLY A 6 2.46 -16.93 2.69
CA GLY A 6 1.77 -17.00 3.97
C GLY A 6 2.34 -18.11 4.84
N ASP A 7 2.71 -17.78 6.06
CA ASP A 7 3.19 -18.73 7.07
C ASP A 7 2.27 -18.74 8.29
N VAL A 8 2.04 -19.94 8.86
CA VAL A 8 1.26 -20.15 10.08
C VAL A 8 2.07 -20.92 11.09
N TYR A 9 2.38 -20.29 12.23
CA TYR A 9 3.08 -20.90 13.36
C TYR A 9 2.11 -21.21 14.49
N LYS A 10 2.13 -22.46 14.99
CA LYS A 10 1.33 -22.90 16.14
C LYS A 10 2.24 -23.45 17.25
N ARG A 11 2.31 -22.80 18.40
CA ARG A 11 3.07 -23.27 19.56
C ARG A 11 2.35 -22.93 20.87
N GLN A 12 2.14 -23.93 21.74
CA GLN A 12 1.63 -23.76 23.11
C GLN A 12 0.34 -22.92 23.23
N GLY A 13 -0.57 -22.99 22.23
CA GLY A 13 -1.82 -22.25 22.22
C GLY A 13 -1.77 -20.93 21.48
N PHE A 14 -0.60 -20.42 21.13
CA PHE A 14 -0.43 -19.29 20.22
C PHE A 14 -0.55 -19.73 18.75
N ASN A 15 -1.26 -18.94 17.97
CA ASN A 15 -1.26 -19.05 16.51
C ASN A 15 -0.85 -17.69 15.96
N LEU A 16 0.17 -17.68 15.14
CA LEU A 16 0.64 -16.50 14.40
C LEU A 16 0.50 -16.80 12.91
N SER A 17 -0.18 -15.94 12.18
CA SER A 17 -0.27 -15.97 10.72
C SER A 17 0.30 -14.69 10.15
N ILE A 18 1.18 -14.81 9.16
CA ILE A 18 1.79 -13.67 8.47
C ILE A 18 1.60 -13.89 6.98
N PHE A 19 1.09 -12.87 6.29
CA PHE A 19 0.95 -12.86 4.84
C PHE A 19 1.69 -11.67 4.25
N ILE A 20 2.64 -11.97 3.37
CA ILE A 20 3.45 -10.99 2.65
C ILE A 20 3.12 -11.09 1.18
N GLN A 21 2.89 -9.96 0.54
CA GLN A 21 2.63 -9.84 -0.89
C GLN A 21 3.64 -8.88 -1.52
N GLY A 22 4.07 -9.18 -2.74
CA GLY A 22 4.96 -8.31 -3.48
C GLY A 22 4.79 -8.43 -4.99
N SER A 23 5.20 -7.39 -5.68
CA SER A 23 5.38 -7.34 -7.12
C SER A 23 6.75 -6.77 -7.42
N TYR A 24 7.41 -7.29 -8.45
CA TYR A 24 8.73 -6.84 -8.85
C TYR A 24 8.83 -6.68 -10.36
N GLY A 25 9.45 -5.59 -10.80
CA GLY A 25 9.69 -5.30 -12.21
C GLY A 25 8.44 -4.83 -12.96
N ASN A 26 7.46 -4.27 -12.24
CA ASN A 26 6.31 -3.61 -12.86
C ASN A 26 6.50 -2.10 -12.82
N ASP A 27 6.08 -1.44 -13.90
CA ASP A 27 6.07 0.01 -14.00
C ASP A 27 4.67 0.56 -13.69
N VAL A 28 4.62 1.75 -13.09
CA VAL A 28 3.39 2.50 -12.83
C VAL A 28 3.48 3.86 -13.51
N TYR A 29 2.46 4.19 -14.28
CA TYR A 29 2.29 5.53 -14.84
C TYR A 29 1.62 6.43 -13.79
N ASN A 30 2.41 7.31 -13.17
CA ASN A 30 1.95 8.23 -12.14
C ASN A 30 1.32 9.48 -12.78
N ALA A 31 0.07 9.34 -13.24
CA ALA A 31 -0.66 10.42 -13.88
C ALA A 31 -1.03 11.56 -12.91
N SER A 32 -1.04 11.30 -11.60
CA SER A 32 -1.27 12.32 -10.56
C SER A 32 -0.22 13.43 -10.61
N ARG A 33 1.01 13.12 -11.07
CA ARG A 33 2.07 14.11 -11.26
C ARG A 33 1.77 15.11 -12.37
N ILE A 34 0.94 14.78 -13.36
CA ILE A 34 0.52 15.72 -14.39
C ILE A 34 -0.20 16.91 -13.76
N GLU A 35 -1.06 16.62 -12.76
CA GLU A 35 -1.82 17.66 -12.05
C GLU A 35 -0.94 18.39 -11.02
N THR A 36 -0.12 17.65 -10.28
CA THR A 36 0.66 18.21 -9.18
C THR A 36 1.99 18.83 -9.58
N GLU A 37 2.46 18.62 -10.81
CA GLU A 37 3.69 19.20 -11.35
C GLU A 37 3.44 20.08 -12.60
N GLY A 38 2.18 20.23 -13.02
CA GLY A 38 1.83 20.91 -14.26
C GLY A 38 2.06 22.42 -14.26
N MET A 39 1.87 23.07 -13.13
CA MET A 39 2.05 24.53 -12.97
C MET A 39 1.30 25.38 -14.00
N TYR A 40 0.21 24.89 -14.58
CA TYR A 40 -0.57 25.55 -15.63
C TYR A 40 -1.94 26.05 -15.12
N ASP A 41 -2.30 25.73 -13.90
CA ASP A 41 -3.55 26.15 -13.27
C ASP A 41 -3.34 26.60 -11.81
N GLY A 42 -4.43 26.96 -11.12
CA GLY A 42 -4.41 27.42 -9.73
C GLY A 42 -4.45 26.31 -8.67
N LYS A 43 -4.25 25.05 -9.06
CA LYS A 43 -4.26 23.93 -8.11
C LYS A 43 -2.98 23.88 -7.28
N ASN A 44 -3.07 23.20 -6.11
CA ASN A 44 -1.90 22.92 -5.30
C ASN A 44 -0.88 22.08 -6.05
N GLN A 45 0.39 22.45 -5.93
CA GLN A 45 1.48 21.79 -6.62
C GLN A 45 2.39 21.04 -5.64
N SER A 46 3.08 20.03 -6.15
CA SER A 46 4.14 19.32 -5.42
C SER A 46 5.33 20.26 -5.13
N THR A 47 6.04 20.04 -4.03
CA THR A 47 7.27 20.77 -3.71
C THR A 47 8.38 20.58 -4.74
N ARG A 48 8.33 19.54 -5.57
CA ARG A 48 9.27 19.32 -6.70
C ARG A 48 9.30 20.50 -7.66
N VAL A 49 8.18 21.21 -7.85
CA VAL A 49 8.10 22.37 -8.76
C VAL A 49 8.96 23.56 -8.31
N LEU A 50 9.44 23.57 -7.09
CA LEU A 50 10.40 24.56 -6.60
C LEU A 50 11.73 24.47 -7.36
N GLY A 51 12.11 23.27 -7.82
CA GLY A 51 13.29 23.01 -8.65
C GLY A 51 13.09 23.27 -10.14
N ARG A 52 11.95 23.81 -10.58
CA ARG A 52 11.64 24.02 -12.00
C ARG A 52 12.67 24.87 -12.74
N TRP A 53 12.79 24.65 -14.04
CA TRP A 53 13.61 25.47 -14.90
C TRP A 53 13.13 26.93 -14.93
N ARG A 54 14.08 27.88 -14.76
CA ARG A 54 13.81 29.33 -14.68
C ARG A 54 14.66 30.15 -15.62
N ILE A 55 15.92 29.77 -15.81
CA ILE A 55 16.91 30.57 -16.55
C ILE A 55 17.75 29.66 -17.48
N PRO A 56 18.22 30.19 -18.62
CA PRO A 56 19.15 29.48 -19.50
C PRO A 56 20.40 29.02 -18.75
N GLY A 57 20.84 27.77 -19.03
CA GLY A 57 21.98 27.14 -18.36
C GLY A 57 21.64 26.39 -17.08
N GLN A 58 20.44 26.51 -16.55
CA GLN A 58 20.00 25.71 -15.40
C GLN A 58 19.79 24.25 -15.83
N ILE A 59 20.38 23.31 -15.07
CA ILE A 59 20.19 21.88 -15.24
C ILE A 59 19.15 21.42 -14.23
N THR A 60 18.02 20.93 -14.71
CA THR A 60 16.91 20.40 -13.90
C THR A 60 16.07 19.45 -14.73
N ASP A 61 15.48 18.47 -14.08
CA ASP A 61 14.52 17.51 -14.65
C ASP A 61 13.07 18.03 -14.61
N VAL A 62 12.83 19.16 -13.90
CA VAL A 62 11.48 19.74 -13.77
C VAL A 62 11.28 20.85 -14.81
N PRO A 63 10.27 20.74 -15.68
CA PRO A 63 9.97 21.72 -16.72
C PRO A 63 9.70 23.12 -16.18
N LYS A 64 9.74 24.13 -17.07
CA LYS A 64 9.33 25.50 -16.72
C LYS A 64 7.82 25.59 -16.42
N ALA A 65 7.42 26.56 -15.61
CA ALA A 65 6.01 26.86 -15.39
C ALA A 65 5.27 27.18 -16.72
N ASN A 66 3.98 26.85 -16.78
CA ASN A 66 3.13 27.00 -17.96
C ASN A 66 3.59 26.20 -19.20
N PHE A 67 4.44 25.19 -19.00
CA PHE A 67 4.76 24.25 -20.05
C PHE A 67 3.69 23.13 -20.06
N LYS A 68 3.05 22.92 -21.22
CA LYS A 68 2.09 21.83 -21.37
C LYS A 68 2.82 20.49 -21.25
N LEU A 69 2.58 19.80 -20.16
CA LEU A 69 3.13 18.46 -19.96
C LEU A 69 2.51 17.49 -20.98
N LEU A 70 3.36 16.72 -21.62
CA LEU A 70 2.97 15.66 -22.55
C LEU A 70 3.07 14.32 -21.86
N ASN A 71 2.18 13.40 -22.20
CA ASN A 71 2.30 12.01 -21.77
C ASN A 71 3.63 11.45 -22.24
N SER A 72 4.47 11.06 -21.31
CA SER A 72 5.83 10.60 -21.58
C SER A 72 6.31 9.67 -20.47
N THR A 73 7.47 9.06 -20.69
CA THR A 73 8.16 8.24 -19.69
C THR A 73 8.59 9.01 -18.44
N TYR A 74 8.52 10.33 -18.44
CA TYR A 74 8.75 11.18 -17.26
C TYR A 74 7.82 10.83 -16.08
N PHE A 75 6.64 10.29 -16.37
CA PHE A 75 5.64 9.89 -15.38
C PHE A 75 5.67 8.39 -15.08
N VAL A 76 6.54 7.63 -15.73
CA VAL A 76 6.69 6.19 -15.47
C VAL A 76 7.67 6.02 -14.33
N GLU A 77 7.26 5.29 -13.31
CA GLU A 77 8.04 5.00 -12.12
C GLU A 77 8.06 3.50 -11.85
N ASP A 78 9.11 3.03 -11.16
CA ASP A 78 9.18 1.65 -10.68
C ASP A 78 8.06 1.42 -9.66
N GLY A 79 7.13 0.54 -9.99
CA GLY A 79 6.02 0.13 -9.17
C GLY A 79 6.31 -1.10 -8.30
N SER A 80 7.57 -1.53 -8.23
CA SER A 80 7.95 -2.66 -7.40
C SER A 80 7.66 -2.38 -5.93
N TYR A 81 7.10 -3.38 -5.23
CA TYR A 81 6.80 -3.25 -3.81
C TYR A 81 6.85 -4.58 -3.07
N LEU A 82 7.03 -4.50 -1.76
CA LEU A 82 6.81 -5.58 -0.82
C LEU A 82 5.89 -5.07 0.30
N ARG A 83 4.83 -5.81 0.58
CA ARG A 83 3.82 -5.42 1.59
C ARG A 83 3.61 -6.51 2.62
N LEU A 84 3.68 -6.14 3.90
CA LEU A 84 3.17 -6.94 5.00
C LEU A 84 1.65 -6.74 5.06
N LYS A 85 0.94 -7.65 4.35
CA LYS A 85 -0.48 -7.47 4.06
C LYS A 85 -1.36 -7.88 5.21
N ASP A 86 -1.01 -8.97 5.89
CA ASP A 86 -1.78 -9.48 7.03
C ASP A 86 -0.86 -10.03 8.11
N VAL A 87 -1.14 -9.63 9.35
CA VAL A 87 -0.54 -10.25 10.54
C VAL A 87 -1.67 -10.54 11.51
N SER A 88 -1.86 -11.82 11.85
CA SER A 88 -2.87 -12.25 12.80
C SER A 88 -2.23 -13.05 13.92
N LEU A 89 -2.46 -12.62 15.15
CA LEU A 89 -2.02 -13.30 16.36
C LEU A 89 -3.25 -13.70 17.17
N SER A 90 -3.35 -14.97 17.53
CA SER A 90 -4.40 -15.45 18.42
C SER A 90 -3.85 -16.38 19.49
N TYR A 91 -4.54 -16.45 20.61
CA TYR A 91 -4.18 -17.30 21.74
C TYR A 91 -5.34 -18.14 22.22
N ASN A 92 -5.20 -19.46 22.19
CA ASN A 92 -6.19 -20.36 22.77
C ASN A 92 -5.95 -20.48 24.29
N VAL A 93 -6.78 -19.81 25.06
CA VAL A 93 -6.71 -19.84 26.52
C VAL A 93 -7.06 -21.25 27.01
N LYS A 94 -6.16 -21.85 27.82
CA LYS A 94 -6.37 -23.14 28.46
C LYS A 94 -6.48 -22.93 29.98
N GLY A 95 -7.54 -23.41 30.55
CA GLY A 95 -7.67 -23.29 32.03
C GLY A 95 -8.87 -24.04 32.61
N LYS A 96 -8.72 -24.55 33.85
CA LYS A 96 -9.82 -25.21 34.56
C LYS A 96 -10.98 -24.25 34.87
N LEU A 97 -10.70 -22.94 34.97
CA LEU A 97 -11.70 -21.88 35.21
C LEU A 97 -12.70 -21.75 34.08
N LEU A 98 -12.25 -21.91 32.80
CA LEU A 98 -13.15 -21.85 31.66
C LEU A 98 -14.23 -22.93 31.74
N LYS A 99 -13.83 -24.14 32.08
CA LYS A 99 -14.78 -25.26 32.26
C LYS A 99 -15.80 -25.00 33.36
N LYS A 100 -15.41 -24.30 34.44
CA LYS A 100 -16.32 -23.94 35.53
C LYS A 100 -17.40 -22.95 35.06
N TRP A 101 -17.10 -22.14 34.07
CA TRP A 101 -18.04 -21.15 33.48
C TRP A 101 -18.78 -21.69 32.23
N GLY A 102 -18.63 -23.00 31.93
CA GLY A 102 -19.24 -23.62 30.78
C GLY A 102 -18.61 -23.20 29.44
N ILE A 103 -17.45 -22.54 29.47
CA ILE A 103 -16.73 -22.10 28.28
C ILE A 103 -15.84 -23.25 27.80
N THR A 104 -16.10 -23.73 26.57
CA THR A 104 -15.31 -24.78 25.92
C THR A 104 -14.08 -24.24 25.26
N ARG A 105 -14.15 -23.00 24.70
CA ARG A 105 -13.03 -22.33 24.06
C ARG A 105 -13.11 -20.83 24.26
N LEU A 106 -11.95 -20.24 24.58
CA LEU A 106 -11.74 -18.79 24.63
C LEU A 106 -10.51 -18.44 23.83
N GLN A 107 -10.67 -17.61 22.81
CA GLN A 107 -9.58 -17.24 21.92
C GLN A 107 -9.62 -15.73 21.62
N PRO A 108 -8.88 -14.92 22.38
CA PRO A 108 -8.57 -13.56 21.96
C PRO A 108 -7.70 -13.57 20.70
N TYR A 109 -7.93 -12.60 19.82
CA TYR A 109 -7.14 -12.40 18.62
C TYR A 109 -6.91 -10.94 18.32
N PHE A 110 -5.82 -10.68 17.63
CA PHE A 110 -5.47 -9.40 17.05
C PHE A 110 -5.09 -9.61 15.58
N THR A 111 -5.64 -8.80 14.69
CA THR A 111 -5.30 -8.80 13.28
C THR A 111 -4.96 -7.38 12.82
N ALA A 112 -3.88 -7.25 12.09
CA ALA A 112 -3.48 -6.00 11.46
C ALA A 112 -3.31 -6.21 9.95
N THR A 113 -3.91 -5.32 9.15
CA THR A 113 -3.83 -5.39 7.70
C THR A 113 -3.10 -4.20 7.10
N ASN A 114 -2.39 -4.41 5.99
CA ASN A 114 -1.61 -3.40 5.26
C ASN A 114 -0.62 -2.64 6.15
N LEU A 115 0.07 -3.35 7.07
CA LEU A 115 0.91 -2.77 8.11
C LEU A 115 2.05 -1.94 7.55
N LEU A 116 2.83 -2.51 6.64
CA LEU A 116 4.03 -1.91 6.08
C LEU A 116 4.07 -2.17 4.58
N THR A 117 4.48 -1.15 3.83
CA THR A 117 4.78 -1.26 2.40
C THR A 117 6.16 -0.66 2.15
N TRP A 118 7.01 -1.44 1.52
CA TRP A 118 8.33 -1.01 1.05
C TRP A 118 8.26 -0.87 -0.46
N THR A 119 8.54 0.33 -0.95
CA THR A 119 8.50 0.67 -2.38
C THR A 119 9.33 1.91 -2.65
N SER A 120 9.81 2.06 -3.88
CA SER A 120 10.44 3.30 -4.41
C SER A 120 9.42 4.21 -5.11
N TYR A 121 8.18 3.76 -5.29
CA TYR A 121 7.12 4.51 -5.93
C TYR A 121 6.80 5.81 -5.16
N SER A 122 6.74 6.94 -5.87
CA SER A 122 6.53 8.25 -5.25
C SER A 122 5.07 8.59 -4.95
N GLY A 123 4.11 7.84 -5.51
CA GLY A 123 2.68 7.98 -5.26
C GLY A 123 2.24 7.38 -3.92
N MET A 124 0.93 7.41 -3.68
CA MET A 124 0.38 6.98 -2.39
C MET A 124 0.43 5.46 -2.18
N ASP A 125 0.24 4.69 -3.25
CA ASP A 125 0.19 3.22 -3.19
C ASP A 125 0.62 2.62 -4.52
N PRO A 126 1.63 1.74 -4.57
CA PRO A 126 2.06 1.10 -5.82
C PRO A 126 1.09 0.01 -6.33
N GLU A 127 0.15 -0.45 -5.50
CA GLU A 127 -0.86 -1.46 -5.86
C GLU A 127 -2.14 -0.81 -6.41
N VAL A 128 -2.06 0.41 -6.94
CA VAL A 128 -3.22 1.12 -7.46
C VAL A 128 -3.48 0.83 -8.93
N ASN A 129 -4.77 0.83 -9.27
CA ASN A 129 -5.24 0.76 -10.63
C ASN A 129 -6.52 1.58 -10.77
N GLN A 130 -6.46 2.68 -11.51
CA GLN A 130 -7.56 3.62 -11.70
C GLN A 130 -8.83 2.95 -12.23
N TRP A 131 -8.69 1.97 -13.10
CA TRP A 131 -9.82 1.26 -13.73
C TRP A 131 -10.17 -0.07 -13.07
N GLY A 132 -9.75 -0.28 -11.82
CA GLY A 132 -10.10 -1.45 -11.04
C GLY A 132 -9.70 -2.77 -11.72
N ASN A 133 -10.68 -3.61 -12.04
CA ASN A 133 -10.45 -4.94 -12.60
C ASN A 133 -10.30 -4.97 -14.13
N SER A 134 -10.04 -3.84 -14.80
CA SER A 134 -9.78 -3.85 -16.23
C SER A 134 -8.50 -4.61 -16.54
N GLY A 135 -8.60 -5.73 -17.24
CA GLY A 135 -7.44 -6.52 -17.66
C GLY A 135 -6.60 -5.85 -18.75
N THR A 136 -7.10 -4.80 -19.37
CA THR A 136 -6.46 -4.11 -20.50
C THR A 136 -5.78 -2.81 -20.12
N VAL A 137 -6.12 -2.22 -18.97
CA VAL A 137 -5.56 -0.95 -18.51
C VAL A 137 -5.15 -1.11 -17.04
N GLN A 138 -3.90 -1.44 -16.81
CA GLN A 138 -3.31 -1.62 -15.49
C GLN A 138 -2.11 -0.69 -15.31
N GLY A 139 -1.75 -0.43 -14.05
CA GLY A 139 -0.55 0.34 -13.71
C GLY A 139 -0.68 1.84 -13.99
N ILE A 140 -1.90 2.40 -13.97
CA ILE A 140 -2.12 3.84 -14.06
C ILE A 140 -2.68 4.35 -12.73
N ASP A 141 -1.96 5.30 -12.11
CA ASP A 141 -2.36 6.01 -10.90
C ASP A 141 -2.82 7.42 -11.25
N TRP A 142 -4.13 7.68 -11.14
CA TRP A 142 -4.73 9.00 -11.28
C TRP A 142 -5.33 9.47 -9.96
N GLY A 143 -4.55 9.41 -8.86
CA GLY A 143 -5.01 9.79 -7.53
C GLY A 143 -5.93 8.76 -6.89
N THR A 144 -5.68 7.48 -7.16
CA THR A 144 -6.42 6.38 -6.55
C THR A 144 -6.20 6.35 -5.04
N TYR A 145 -7.29 6.13 -4.29
CA TYR A 145 -7.21 6.09 -2.84
C TYR A 145 -6.36 4.89 -2.35
N PRO A 146 -5.36 5.10 -1.49
CA PRO A 146 -4.48 4.04 -1.04
C PRO A 146 -5.18 3.05 -0.10
N HIS A 147 -4.65 1.84 -0.02
CA HIS A 147 -5.11 0.85 0.95
C HIS A 147 -4.88 1.31 2.38
N CYS A 148 -5.96 1.32 3.17
CA CYS A 148 -5.91 1.72 4.57
C CYS A 148 -5.26 0.63 5.44
N ARG A 149 -4.55 1.06 6.49
CA ARG A 149 -4.16 0.17 7.59
C ARG A 149 -5.36 -0.06 8.48
N SER A 150 -5.60 -1.30 8.88
CA SER A 150 -6.62 -1.60 9.85
C SER A 150 -6.10 -2.49 10.98
N TYR A 151 -6.69 -2.33 12.15
CA TYR A 151 -6.38 -3.09 13.35
C TYR A 151 -7.67 -3.61 13.94
N VAL A 152 -7.76 -4.92 14.13
CA VAL A 152 -8.93 -5.59 14.66
C VAL A 152 -8.56 -6.36 15.91
N PHE A 153 -9.27 -6.11 17.01
CA PHE A 153 -9.20 -6.89 18.23
C PHE A 153 -10.51 -7.62 18.42
N GLY A 154 -10.47 -8.88 18.79
CA GLY A 154 -11.67 -9.64 19.03
C GLY A 154 -11.43 -10.82 19.95
N ILE A 155 -12.52 -11.42 20.39
CA ILE A 155 -12.53 -12.60 21.25
C ILE A 155 -13.58 -13.58 20.70
N ASN A 156 -13.14 -14.80 20.42
CA ASN A 156 -14.03 -15.91 20.11
C ASN A 156 -14.32 -16.70 21.37
N VAL A 157 -15.59 -16.92 21.69
CA VAL A 157 -16.04 -17.69 22.85
C VAL A 157 -16.98 -18.78 22.36
N GLU A 158 -16.71 -20.02 22.76
CA GLU A 158 -17.58 -21.19 22.52
C GLU A 158 -18.04 -21.74 23.89
N PHE A 159 -19.31 -22.00 24.00
CA PHE A 159 -19.95 -22.56 25.19
C PHE A 159 -20.27 -24.04 25.03
#